data_6d717948d81cfe4a5a569df343b86f58
#
_entry.id   6d717948d81cfe4a5a569df343b86f58
#
_cell.length_a   1.000
_cell.length_b   1.000
_cell.length_c   1.000
_cell.angle_alpha   90.00
_cell.angle_beta   90.00
_cell.angle_gamma   90.00
#
_symmetry.space_group_name_H-M   'P 1'
#
loop_
_entity.id
_entity.type
_entity.pdbx_description
1 polymer ?
#
loop_
_entity_poly.entity_id
_entity_poly.type
_entity_poly.pdbx_seq_one_letter_code
_entity_poly.pdbx_strand_id
1 'polypeptide(L)'
;MARNINKIIVLLFSSTLFYQTLWANSFYDVIVERVIDGDTIVISIPNVPEVFGKKISVRIAGIDTPELRANCPYEKGLANRAKDRVAGIIMKGRVVSLSNTKRDKYFRLLADVLVDGQNVAAALVNEGLAVTYSGGKKRDWCNYRKIR
;
A
#
# COMPACT_ATOMS: atom_id res chain seq x y z
N MET A 1 -2.88 -26.53 56.45
CA MET A 1 -3.65 -26.36 55.23
C MET A 1 -3.31 -25.01 54.56
N ALA A 2 -2.12 -24.86 54.01
CA ALA A 2 -1.71 -23.64 53.36
C ALA A 2 -0.56 -23.91 52.34
N ARG A 3 -0.83 -24.62 51.24
CA ARG A 3 0.23 -24.95 50.26
C ARG A 3 -0.18 -24.98 48.77
N ASN A 4 -1.35 -24.47 48.40
CA ASN A 4 -1.76 -24.55 46.96
C ASN A 4 -2.18 -23.22 46.31
N ILE A 5 -2.01 -22.07 46.95
CA ILE A 5 -2.44 -20.76 46.35
C ILE A 5 -1.37 -20.17 45.46
N ASN A 6 -0.08 -20.46 45.64
CA ASN A 6 1.01 -19.86 44.88
C ASN A 6 1.25 -20.44 43.46
N LYS A 7 0.66 -21.58 43.11
CA LYS A 7 0.85 -22.18 41.79
C LYS A 7 -0.14 -21.71 40.73
N ILE A 8 -1.26 -21.12 41.11
CA ILE A 8 -2.32 -20.67 40.20
C ILE A 8 -2.03 -19.26 39.64
N ILE A 9 -1.32 -18.43 40.41
CA ILE A 9 -1.04 -17.02 40.02
C ILE A 9 0.02 -16.94 38.89
N VAL A 10 0.96 -17.90 38.84
CA VAL A 10 2.04 -17.89 37.81
C VAL A 10 1.55 -18.26 36.41
N LEU A 11 0.46 -19.02 36.29
CA LEU A 11 -0.09 -19.45 34.99
C LEU A 11 -0.96 -18.40 34.31
N LEU A 12 -1.48 -17.40 35.03
CA LEU A 12 -2.31 -16.33 34.45
C LEU A 12 -1.51 -15.16 33.88
N PHE A 13 -0.23 -15.02 34.23
CA PHE A 13 0.64 -13.95 33.71
C PHE A 13 1.33 -14.30 32.40
N SER A 14 1.33 -15.56 31.98
CA SER A 14 1.99 -16.02 30.74
C SER A 14 1.15 -15.84 29.47
N SER A 15 -0.15 -15.60 29.58
CA SER A 15 -1.04 -15.53 28.38
C SER A 15 -1.25 -14.14 27.81
N THR A 16 -0.76 -13.09 28.46
CA THR A 16 -1.00 -11.70 28.00
C THR A 16 0.11 -11.10 27.12
N LEU A 17 1.23 -11.81 26.95
CA LEU A 17 2.40 -11.30 26.20
C LEU A 17 2.37 -11.62 24.69
N PHE A 18 1.36 -12.35 24.18
CA PHE A 18 1.36 -12.82 22.78
C PHE A 18 0.54 -11.96 21.79
N TYR A 19 -0.11 -10.89 22.24
CA TYR A 19 -1.02 -10.10 21.37
C TYR A 19 -0.45 -8.81 20.81
N GLN A 20 0.82 -8.47 20.98
CA GLN A 20 1.36 -7.15 20.59
C GLN A 20 2.20 -7.12 19.30
N THR A 21 2.35 -8.20 18.54
CA THR A 21 3.26 -8.21 17.39
C THR A 21 2.62 -8.02 16.01
N LEU A 22 1.29 -7.83 15.92
CA LEU A 22 0.59 -7.79 14.61
C LEU A 22 0.47 -6.40 13.96
N TRP A 23 0.89 -5.31 14.61
CA TRP A 23 0.66 -3.95 14.14
C TRP A 23 1.92 -3.19 13.69
N ALA A 24 3.08 -3.81 13.72
CA ALA A 24 4.38 -3.13 13.55
C ALA A 24 4.66 -2.58 12.13
N ASN A 25 3.87 -2.96 11.11
CA ASN A 25 4.11 -2.62 9.70
C ASN A 25 2.91 -1.93 9.04
N SER A 26 2.13 -1.14 9.80
CA SER A 26 0.95 -0.45 9.28
C SER A 26 0.93 1.01 9.74
N PHE A 27 0.45 1.90 8.87
CA PHE A 27 0.21 3.30 9.18
C PHE A 27 -1.27 3.60 8.94
N TYR A 28 -1.90 4.24 9.91
CA TYR A 28 -3.31 4.59 9.86
C TYR A 28 -3.45 6.09 9.61
N ASP A 29 -4.48 6.48 8.83
CA ASP A 29 -4.84 7.88 8.59
C ASP A 29 -3.66 8.71 8.07
N VAL A 30 -3.00 8.22 7.01
CA VAL A 30 -1.93 8.96 6.35
C VAL A 30 -2.51 10.05 5.44
N ILE A 31 -1.81 11.18 5.33
CA ILE A 31 -2.20 12.29 4.45
C ILE A 31 -1.59 12.07 3.08
N VAL A 32 -2.42 11.94 2.04
CA VAL A 32 -1.92 11.85 0.67
C VAL A 32 -1.68 13.26 0.13
N GLU A 33 -0.43 13.58 -0.13
CA GLU A 33 0.00 14.89 -0.66
C GLU A 33 -0.25 15.00 -2.18
N ARG A 34 0.03 13.91 -2.91
CA ARG A 34 -0.19 13.84 -4.36
C ARG A 34 -0.12 12.41 -4.89
N VAL A 35 -0.75 12.17 -6.03
CA VAL A 35 -0.61 10.97 -6.85
C VAL A 35 0.41 11.23 -7.96
N ILE A 36 1.46 10.42 -8.05
CA ILE A 36 2.49 10.52 -9.09
C ILE A 36 2.01 9.85 -10.37
N ASP A 37 1.64 8.58 -10.26
CA ASP A 37 1.15 7.71 -11.33
C ASP A 37 0.17 6.66 -10.78
N GLY A 38 -0.14 5.61 -11.56
CA GLY A 38 -1.12 4.59 -11.17
C GLY A 38 -0.68 3.70 -9.99
N ASP A 39 0.60 3.69 -9.62
CA ASP A 39 1.10 2.83 -8.55
C ASP A 39 2.04 3.54 -7.55
N THR A 40 2.15 4.86 -7.64
CA THR A 40 3.02 5.65 -6.77
C THR A 40 2.31 6.90 -6.25
N ILE A 41 2.26 7.05 -4.94
CA ILE A 41 1.72 8.21 -4.23
C ILE A 41 2.77 8.82 -3.32
N VAL A 42 2.61 10.08 -2.95
CA VAL A 42 3.39 10.75 -1.91
C VAL A 42 2.50 11.05 -0.73
N ILE A 43 2.96 10.69 0.45
CA ILE A 43 2.21 10.82 1.70
C ILE A 43 3.00 11.58 2.76
N SER A 44 2.27 12.05 3.76
CA SER A 44 2.81 12.43 5.07
C SER A 44 2.17 11.56 6.15
N ILE A 45 2.97 11.15 7.12
CA ILE A 45 2.53 10.32 8.26
C ILE A 45 2.39 11.23 9.47
N PRO A 46 1.17 11.46 10.00
CA PRO A 46 0.96 12.23 11.21
C PRO A 46 1.70 11.64 12.42
N ASN A 47 2.06 12.49 13.38
CA ASN A 47 2.70 12.09 14.64
C ASN A 47 4.08 11.40 14.50
N VAL A 48 4.72 11.55 13.35
CA VAL A 48 6.10 11.12 13.10
C VAL A 48 6.94 12.37 12.82
N PRO A 49 8.18 12.47 13.35
CA PRO A 49 9.08 13.60 13.05
C PRO A 49 9.18 13.84 11.53
N GLU A 50 9.13 15.09 11.10
CA GLU A 50 9.04 15.45 9.67
C GLU A 50 10.12 14.81 8.81
N VAL A 51 11.32 14.67 9.33
CA VAL A 51 12.46 14.01 8.64
C VAL A 51 12.18 12.54 8.27
N PHE A 52 11.26 11.88 8.98
CA PHE A 52 10.89 10.49 8.74
C PHE A 52 9.48 10.31 8.17
N GLY A 53 8.59 11.29 8.35
CA GLY A 53 7.16 11.16 8.07
C GLY A 53 6.62 12.08 6.99
N LYS A 54 7.39 13.05 6.46
CA LYS A 54 6.91 14.04 5.50
C LYS A 54 7.36 13.75 4.07
N LYS A 55 6.43 13.85 3.10
CA LYS A 55 6.69 13.66 1.65
C LYS A 55 7.32 12.30 1.30
N ILE A 56 6.84 11.25 1.93
CA ILE A 56 7.34 9.89 1.69
C ILE A 56 6.70 9.33 0.42
N SER A 57 7.54 8.81 -0.49
CA SER A 57 7.07 8.09 -1.67
C SER A 57 6.65 6.66 -1.30
N VAL A 58 5.43 6.29 -1.68
CA VAL A 58 4.86 4.96 -1.49
C VAL A 58 4.57 4.34 -2.83
N ARG A 59 5.15 3.16 -3.07
CA ARG A 59 4.81 2.27 -4.18
C ARG A 59 3.70 1.34 -3.74
N ILE A 60 2.59 1.33 -4.45
CA ILE A 60 1.49 0.39 -4.20
C ILE A 60 1.98 -1.03 -4.51
N ALA A 61 1.87 -1.91 -3.54
CA ALA A 61 2.38 -3.28 -3.64
C ALA A 61 1.51 -4.14 -4.57
N GLY A 62 2.14 -5.18 -5.13
CA GLY A 62 1.44 -6.26 -5.84
C GLY A 62 0.95 -5.93 -7.24
N ILE A 63 1.19 -4.72 -7.76
CA ILE A 63 0.74 -4.30 -9.10
C ILE A 63 1.84 -3.67 -9.95
N ASP A 64 1.64 -3.76 -11.27
CA ASP A 64 2.32 -2.99 -12.29
C ASP A 64 1.27 -2.22 -13.11
N THR A 65 1.49 -0.92 -13.28
CA THR A 65 0.62 -0.02 -14.03
C THR A 65 1.31 0.48 -15.30
N PRO A 66 0.55 0.94 -16.31
CA PRO A 66 1.12 1.63 -17.46
C PRO A 66 1.93 2.85 -17.04
N GLU A 67 2.99 3.16 -17.78
CA GLU A 67 3.96 4.22 -17.47
C GLU A 67 3.57 5.54 -18.17
N LEU A 68 3.57 6.66 -17.41
CA LEU A 68 3.29 8.00 -18.00
C LEU A 68 4.32 8.40 -19.06
N ARG A 69 5.56 7.92 -18.94
CA ARG A 69 6.65 8.17 -19.88
C ARG A 69 6.81 7.06 -20.93
N ALA A 70 5.77 6.28 -21.17
CA ALA A 70 5.79 5.20 -22.16
C ALA A 70 6.08 5.72 -23.58
N ASN A 71 6.52 4.82 -24.47
CA ASN A 71 6.84 5.18 -25.85
C ASN A 71 5.61 5.20 -26.78
N CYS A 72 4.48 4.64 -26.39
CA CYS A 72 3.28 4.60 -27.21
C CYS A 72 2.11 5.40 -26.61
N PRO A 73 1.27 6.04 -27.46
CA PRO A 73 0.12 6.81 -27.00
C PRO A 73 -0.91 5.99 -26.21
N TYR A 74 -1.06 4.71 -26.57
CA TYR A 74 -2.01 3.82 -25.92
C TYR A 74 -1.66 3.61 -24.43
N GLU A 75 -0.40 3.27 -24.13
CA GLU A 75 0.05 3.10 -22.76
C GLU A 75 -0.03 4.42 -21.97
N LYS A 76 0.37 5.55 -22.58
CA LYS A 76 0.21 6.88 -21.94
C LYS A 76 -1.24 7.17 -21.56
N GLY A 77 -2.18 6.84 -22.44
CA GLY A 77 -3.61 7.01 -22.17
C GLY A 77 -4.08 6.16 -20.99
N LEU A 78 -3.65 4.88 -20.93
CA LEU A 78 -3.93 4.00 -19.80
C LEU A 78 -3.29 4.49 -18.49
N ALA A 79 -2.04 4.98 -18.57
CA ALA A 79 -1.32 5.50 -17.39
C ALA A 79 -2.03 6.71 -16.78
N ASN A 80 -2.52 7.65 -17.60
CA ASN A 80 -3.31 8.78 -17.12
C ASN A 80 -4.62 8.29 -16.47
N ARG A 81 -5.33 7.36 -17.10
CA ARG A 81 -6.55 6.78 -16.53
C ARG A 81 -6.29 6.08 -15.17
N ALA A 82 -5.19 5.33 -15.06
CA ALA A 82 -4.79 4.69 -13.80
C ALA A 82 -4.52 5.74 -12.71
N LYS A 83 -3.73 6.78 -13.03
CA LYS A 83 -3.45 7.90 -12.13
C LYS A 83 -4.73 8.61 -11.68
N ASP A 84 -5.61 8.98 -12.63
CA ASP A 84 -6.87 9.67 -12.33
C ASP A 84 -7.78 8.80 -11.46
N ARG A 85 -7.76 7.48 -11.70
CA ARG A 85 -8.54 6.53 -10.90
C ARG A 85 -8.06 6.46 -9.47
N VAL A 86 -6.74 6.37 -9.24
CA VAL A 86 -6.14 6.43 -7.88
C VAL A 86 -6.52 7.74 -7.19
N ALA A 87 -6.35 8.87 -7.88
CA ALA A 87 -6.73 10.17 -7.33
C ALA A 87 -8.21 10.21 -6.96
N GLY A 88 -9.09 9.71 -7.83
CA GLY A 88 -10.53 9.66 -7.60
C GLY A 88 -10.94 8.76 -6.43
N ILE A 89 -10.24 7.63 -6.21
CA ILE A 89 -10.46 6.77 -5.04
C ILE A 89 -10.08 7.53 -3.76
N ILE A 90 -8.88 8.14 -3.74
CA ILE A 90 -8.36 8.87 -2.58
C ILE A 90 -9.25 10.07 -2.24
N MET A 91 -9.65 10.87 -3.24
CA MET A 91 -10.50 12.06 -3.03
C MET A 91 -11.89 11.74 -2.47
N LYS A 92 -12.42 10.56 -2.77
CA LYS A 92 -13.74 10.13 -2.28
C LYS A 92 -13.67 9.44 -0.91
N GLY A 93 -12.49 8.96 -0.55
CA GLY A 93 -12.28 8.29 0.73
C GLY A 93 -12.09 9.28 1.89
N ARG A 94 -12.30 8.78 3.09
CA ARG A 94 -12.12 9.54 4.34
C ARG A 94 -10.81 9.18 5.03
N VAL A 95 -10.43 7.90 4.99
CA VAL A 95 -9.26 7.39 5.70
C VAL A 95 -8.39 6.61 4.72
N VAL A 96 -7.13 6.99 4.62
CA VAL A 96 -6.10 6.26 3.87
C VAL A 96 -5.17 5.57 4.86
N SER A 97 -4.97 4.28 4.69
CA SER A 97 -4.06 3.50 5.53
C SER A 97 -3.10 2.65 4.67
N LEU A 98 -1.95 2.35 5.26
CA LEU A 98 -0.94 1.48 4.68
C LEU A 98 -0.81 0.23 5.53
N SER A 99 -0.73 -0.93 4.90
CA SER A 99 -0.43 -2.19 5.57
C SER A 99 0.68 -2.95 4.85
N ASN A 100 1.26 -3.96 5.51
CA ASN A 100 2.34 -4.79 4.98
C ASN A 100 3.54 -3.96 4.47
N THR A 101 3.85 -2.86 5.17
CA THR A 101 4.87 -1.89 4.72
C THR A 101 6.27 -2.51 4.74
N LYS A 102 7.01 -2.27 3.66
CA LYS A 102 8.40 -2.68 3.47
C LYS A 102 9.18 -1.54 2.80
N ARG A 103 10.50 -1.64 2.72
CA ARG A 103 11.32 -0.79 1.86
C ARG A 103 11.61 -1.49 0.54
N ASP A 104 11.45 -0.77 -0.57
CA ASP A 104 11.92 -1.24 -1.86
C ASP A 104 13.41 -0.89 -2.09
N LYS A 105 14.00 -1.37 -3.19
CA LYS A 105 15.40 -1.11 -3.54
C LYS A 105 15.72 0.37 -3.85
N TYR A 106 14.70 1.22 -3.98
CA TYR A 106 14.83 2.67 -4.21
C TYR A 106 14.48 3.49 -2.96
N PHE A 107 14.44 2.86 -1.79
CA PHE A 107 14.09 3.47 -0.51
C PHE A 107 12.65 4.01 -0.39
N ARG A 108 11.77 3.71 -1.36
CA ARG A 108 10.33 4.01 -1.21
C ARG A 108 9.70 3.04 -0.21
N LEU A 109 8.61 3.45 0.41
CA LEU A 109 7.74 2.47 1.07
C LEU A 109 7.04 1.65 -0.01
N LEU A 110 7.08 0.33 0.13
CA LEU A 110 6.24 -0.61 -0.61
C LEU A 110 5.13 -1.05 0.35
N ALA A 111 3.87 -0.81 0.01
CA ALA A 111 2.76 -1.06 0.91
C ALA A 111 1.47 -1.41 0.16
N ASP A 112 0.59 -2.15 0.82
CA ASP A 112 -0.81 -2.18 0.45
C ASP A 112 -1.45 -0.86 0.85
N VAL A 113 -2.09 -0.17 -0.10
CA VAL A 113 -2.79 1.08 0.13
C VAL A 113 -4.29 0.79 0.21
N LEU A 114 -4.88 1.15 1.34
CA LEU A 114 -6.31 1.00 1.57
C LEU A 114 -6.96 2.36 1.74
N VAL A 115 -8.12 2.53 1.13
CA VAL A 115 -8.98 3.72 1.29
C VAL A 115 -10.32 3.25 1.83
N ASP A 116 -10.69 3.70 3.02
CA ASP A 116 -11.86 3.21 3.78
C ASP A 116 -11.92 1.66 3.85
N GLY A 117 -10.76 1.02 3.99
CA GLY A 117 -10.62 -0.44 4.03
C GLY A 117 -10.60 -1.15 2.67
N GLN A 118 -10.86 -0.46 1.56
CA GLN A 118 -10.81 -1.04 0.21
C GLN A 118 -9.39 -0.96 -0.36
N ASN A 119 -8.89 -2.06 -0.89
CA ASN A 119 -7.55 -2.13 -1.47
C ASN A 119 -7.51 -1.47 -2.85
N VAL A 120 -6.67 -0.44 -3.00
CA VAL A 120 -6.51 0.34 -4.24
C VAL A 120 -5.96 -0.52 -5.38
N ALA A 121 -4.99 -1.40 -5.09
CA ALA A 121 -4.42 -2.30 -6.10
C ALA A 121 -5.49 -3.23 -6.70
N ALA A 122 -6.34 -3.82 -5.85
CA ALA A 122 -7.43 -4.68 -6.29
C ALA A 122 -8.42 -3.94 -7.20
N ALA A 123 -8.77 -2.69 -6.86
CA ALA A 123 -9.65 -1.87 -7.69
C ALA A 123 -9.06 -1.63 -9.09
N LEU A 124 -7.77 -1.26 -9.18
CA LEU A 124 -7.10 -1.03 -10.46
C LEU A 124 -6.99 -2.29 -11.31
N VAL A 125 -6.69 -3.44 -10.70
CA VAL A 125 -6.63 -4.73 -11.41
C VAL A 125 -7.99 -5.11 -11.96
N ASN A 126 -9.06 -4.99 -11.17
CA ASN A 126 -10.42 -5.28 -11.59
C ASN A 126 -10.90 -4.40 -12.76
N GLU A 127 -10.43 -3.16 -12.82
CA GLU A 127 -10.74 -2.21 -13.88
C GLU A 127 -9.80 -2.33 -15.10
N GLY A 128 -8.82 -3.24 -15.08
CA GLY A 128 -7.84 -3.43 -16.16
C GLY A 128 -6.84 -2.27 -16.30
N LEU A 129 -6.68 -1.46 -15.26
CA LEU A 129 -5.74 -0.34 -15.18
C LEU A 129 -4.39 -0.74 -14.54
N ALA A 130 -4.31 -1.94 -14.01
CA ALA A 130 -3.10 -2.57 -13.48
C ALA A 130 -3.13 -4.07 -13.78
N VAL A 131 -1.98 -4.71 -13.61
CA VAL A 131 -1.86 -6.17 -13.56
C VAL A 131 -1.16 -6.57 -12.27
N THR A 132 -1.40 -7.79 -11.81
CA THR A 132 -0.68 -8.35 -10.66
C THR A 132 0.81 -8.44 -10.98
N TYR A 133 1.67 -8.08 -10.01
CA TYR A 133 3.10 -8.04 -10.17
C TYR A 133 3.82 -8.40 -8.87
N SER A 134 4.64 -9.45 -8.93
CA SER A 134 5.45 -9.92 -7.79
C SER A 134 6.95 -9.74 -8.01
N GLY A 135 7.34 -8.93 -8.99
CA GLY A 135 8.73 -8.74 -9.43
C GLY A 135 9.00 -9.38 -10.79
N GLY A 136 10.20 -9.15 -11.33
CA GLY A 136 10.61 -9.67 -12.62
C GLY A 136 10.33 -8.73 -13.81
N LYS A 137 9.97 -9.30 -14.96
CA LYS A 137 9.71 -8.53 -16.19
C LYS A 137 8.35 -7.85 -16.10
N LYS A 138 8.32 -6.53 -16.29
CA LYS A 138 7.11 -5.74 -16.39
C LYS A 138 6.30 -6.07 -17.64
N ARG A 139 5.01 -5.76 -17.61
CA ARG A 139 4.13 -5.93 -18.77
C ARG A 139 4.50 -4.98 -19.89
N ASP A 140 4.43 -5.48 -21.14
CA ASP A 140 4.48 -4.64 -22.35
C ASP A 140 3.06 -4.13 -22.66
N TRP A 141 2.74 -2.96 -22.14
CA TRP A 141 1.42 -2.36 -22.30
C TRP A 141 1.16 -1.87 -23.73
N CYS A 142 2.19 -1.52 -24.49
CA CYS A 142 2.06 -1.08 -25.89
C CYS A 142 1.58 -2.21 -26.81
N ASN A 143 2.01 -3.44 -26.57
CA ASN A 143 1.63 -4.62 -27.36
C ASN A 143 0.40 -5.36 -26.81
N TYR A 144 -0.10 -5.01 -25.61
CA TYR A 144 -1.21 -5.68 -24.96
C TYR A 144 -2.51 -5.69 -25.77
N ARG A 145 -2.74 -4.67 -26.59
CA ARG A 145 -3.92 -4.55 -27.47
C ARG A 145 -3.98 -5.60 -28.57
N LYS A 146 -2.84 -6.23 -28.92
CA LYS A 146 -2.79 -7.22 -30.03
C LYS A 146 -3.22 -8.63 -29.62
N ILE A 147 -3.49 -8.88 -28.34
CA ILE A 147 -3.74 -10.24 -27.79
C ILE A 147 -5.20 -10.43 -27.37
N ARG A 148 -6.07 -9.42 -27.51
CA ARG A 148 -7.50 -9.48 -27.18
C ARG A 148 -8.38 -9.59 -28.40
#